data_37130a15c497266472fdb74c22e44b46
#
_entry.id   37130a15c497266472fdb74c22e44b46
#
_cell.length_a   1.000
_cell.length_b   1.000
_cell.length_c   1.000
_cell.angle_alpha   90.00
_cell.angle_beta   90.00
_cell.angle_gamma   90.00
#
_symmetry.space_group_name_H-M   'P 1'
#
loop_
_entity.id
_entity.type
_entity.pdbx_description
1 polymer ?
#
loop_
_entity_poly.entity_id
_entity_poly.type
_entity_poly.pdbx_seq_one_letter_code
_entity_poly.pdbx_strand_id
1 'polypeptide(L)'
;QDPIIPNVPTYLASEEEDLKFILDNLDNLVVKAANESGGYGMLMGPKASKSEIEEFRKRIIADPRNYIAQPMISLSCHPTFVDGGFEGRHIDLRPFILYGEKIVIVPGGLTRVALRKGSLVVNSSQGGGSKDTWVLYGDE
;
A
#
# COMPACT_ATOMS: atom_id res chain seq x y z
N GLN A 1 10.14 20.08 -9.03
CA GLN A 1 9.90 19.24 -10.21
C GLN A 1 8.86 18.19 -9.81
N ASP A 2 7.75 18.12 -10.53
CA ASP A 2 6.69 17.18 -10.20
C ASP A 2 7.14 15.75 -10.47
N PRO A 3 6.75 14.78 -9.63
CA PRO A 3 7.04 13.37 -9.85
C PRO A 3 6.42 12.86 -11.17
N ILE A 4 7.18 12.09 -11.94
CA ILE A 4 6.69 11.45 -13.18
C ILE A 4 5.67 10.34 -12.83
N ILE A 5 5.93 9.60 -11.75
CA ILE A 5 5.03 8.57 -11.23
C ILE A 5 4.13 9.25 -10.19
N PRO A 6 2.80 9.23 -10.35
CA PRO A 6 1.90 9.85 -9.40
C PRO A 6 1.97 9.16 -8.04
N ASN A 7 2.00 9.95 -6.98
CA ASN A 7 1.85 9.45 -5.62
C ASN A 7 0.39 9.17 -5.30
N VAL A 8 0.18 8.27 -4.36
CA VAL A 8 -1.13 8.08 -3.73
C VAL A 8 -1.47 9.35 -2.96
N PRO A 9 -2.67 9.93 -3.13
CA PRO A 9 -3.13 11.01 -2.27
C PRO A 9 -2.97 10.62 -0.81
N THR A 10 -2.33 11.46 -0.03
CA THR A 10 -2.04 11.18 1.39
C THR A 10 -2.49 12.37 2.22
N TYR A 11 -3.38 12.10 3.15
CA TYR A 11 -3.93 13.07 4.08
C TYR A 11 -3.21 12.94 5.42
N LEU A 12 -2.79 14.06 5.98
CA LEU A 12 -2.07 14.14 7.24
C LEU A 12 -3.04 14.50 8.35
N ALA A 13 -3.26 13.63 9.31
CA ALA A 13 -4.17 13.92 10.40
C ALA A 13 -3.66 15.04 11.35
N SER A 14 -2.39 15.48 11.20
CA SER A 14 -1.84 16.65 11.86
C SER A 14 -2.35 17.98 11.31
N GLU A 15 -2.89 17.99 10.09
CA GLU A 15 -3.43 19.16 9.42
C GLU A 15 -4.95 19.22 9.64
N GLU A 16 -5.48 20.38 10.00
CA GLU A 16 -6.87 20.53 10.44
C GLU A 16 -7.90 20.15 9.35
N GLU A 17 -7.66 20.56 8.11
CA GLU A 17 -8.53 20.27 6.98
C GLU A 17 -8.50 18.78 6.64
N ASP A 18 -7.32 18.17 6.62
CA ASP A 18 -7.13 16.73 6.37
C ASP A 18 -7.73 15.89 7.49
N LEU A 19 -7.55 16.30 8.76
CA LEU A 19 -8.15 15.61 9.90
C LEU A 19 -9.66 15.55 9.78
N LYS A 20 -10.28 16.66 9.45
CA LYS A 20 -11.74 16.71 9.24
C LYS A 20 -12.14 15.76 8.12
N PHE A 21 -11.45 15.83 6.97
CA PHE A 21 -11.72 14.95 5.84
C PHE A 21 -11.55 13.46 6.22
N ILE A 22 -10.48 13.12 6.94
CA ILE A 22 -10.23 11.75 7.41
C ILE A 22 -11.38 11.26 8.29
N LEU A 23 -11.78 12.06 9.29
CA LEU A 23 -12.82 11.67 10.24
C LEU A 23 -14.19 11.51 9.57
N ASP A 24 -14.48 12.29 8.54
CA ASP A 24 -15.74 12.22 7.78
C ASP A 24 -15.76 11.04 6.80
N ASN A 25 -14.61 10.46 6.44
CA ASN A 25 -14.48 9.45 5.40
C ASN A 25 -13.75 8.16 5.83
N LEU A 26 -13.68 7.86 7.13
CA LEU A 26 -12.96 6.69 7.66
C LEU A 26 -13.38 5.36 7.03
N ASP A 27 -14.62 5.21 6.64
CA ASP A 27 -15.18 4.03 5.99
C ASP A 27 -14.66 3.81 4.56
N ASN A 28 -14.08 4.83 3.94
CA ASN A 28 -13.55 4.78 2.57
C ASN A 28 -12.01 4.85 2.50
N LEU A 29 -11.36 5.06 3.63
CA LEU A 29 -9.91 5.30 3.70
C LEU A 29 -9.16 4.12 4.33
N VAL A 30 -7.89 4.03 3.97
CA VAL A 30 -6.90 3.22 4.69
C VAL A 30 -6.13 4.16 5.60
N VAL A 31 -6.27 3.98 6.91
CA VAL A 31 -5.54 4.79 7.91
C VAL A 31 -4.35 3.98 8.42
N LYS A 32 -3.22 4.64 8.54
CA LYS A 32 -1.95 4.02 8.96
C LYS A 32 -1.32 4.82 10.09
N ALA A 33 -0.80 4.12 11.09
CA ALA A 33 0.05 4.76 12.09
C ALA A 33 1.44 5.04 11.48
N ALA A 34 1.97 6.24 11.68
CA ALA A 34 3.25 6.66 11.11
C ALA A 34 4.46 5.97 11.77
N ASN A 35 4.31 5.53 13.01
CA ASN A 35 5.35 4.85 13.78
C ASN A 35 5.29 3.31 13.67
N GLU A 36 4.39 2.74 12.87
CA GLU A 36 4.24 1.30 12.71
C GLU A 36 4.57 0.83 11.29
N SER A 37 4.85 -0.46 11.15
CA SER A 37 5.20 -1.09 9.88
C SER A 37 4.55 -2.48 9.75
N GLY A 38 4.63 -3.09 8.56
CA GLY A 38 4.15 -4.44 8.32
C GLY A 38 2.63 -4.61 8.31
N GLY A 39 1.86 -3.51 8.28
CA GLY A 39 0.39 -3.54 8.29
C GLY A 39 -0.23 -3.66 9.67
N TYR A 40 0.57 -3.53 10.73
CA TYR A 40 0.07 -3.38 12.10
C TYR A 40 -0.45 -1.95 12.32
N GLY A 41 -1.43 -1.78 13.22
CA GLY A 41 -2.01 -0.47 13.52
C GLY A 41 -2.71 0.22 12.33
N MET A 42 -3.20 -0.55 11.36
CA MET A 42 -3.83 -0.06 10.14
C MET A 42 -5.34 -0.34 10.17
N LEU A 43 -6.12 0.67 9.83
CA LEU A 43 -7.55 0.52 9.53
C LEU A 43 -7.76 0.41 8.02
N MET A 44 -8.45 -0.62 7.57
CA MET A 44 -8.97 -0.72 6.21
C MET A 44 -10.46 -0.37 6.23
N GLY A 45 -10.81 0.91 6.16
CA GLY A 45 -12.16 1.42 6.31
C GLY A 45 -13.24 0.63 5.55
N PRO A 46 -13.06 0.35 4.23
CA PRO A 46 -14.04 -0.42 3.46
C PRO A 46 -14.28 -1.86 3.93
N LYS A 47 -13.43 -2.38 4.80
CA LYS A 47 -13.52 -3.75 5.35
C LYS A 47 -13.72 -3.78 6.85
N ALA A 48 -13.70 -2.61 7.49
CA ALA A 48 -13.77 -2.49 8.94
C ALA A 48 -15.22 -2.52 9.44
N SER A 49 -15.40 -3.04 10.63
CA SER A 49 -16.67 -2.91 11.36
C SER A 49 -16.88 -1.48 11.88
N LYS A 50 -18.12 -1.12 12.17
CA LYS A 50 -18.43 0.18 12.77
C LYS A 50 -17.70 0.42 14.09
N SER A 51 -17.49 -0.63 14.88
CA SER A 51 -16.77 -0.54 16.14
C SER A 51 -15.28 -0.24 15.95
N GLU A 52 -14.64 -0.85 14.95
CA GLU A 52 -13.23 -0.57 14.60
C GLU A 52 -13.07 0.86 14.09
N ILE A 53 -13.98 1.32 13.21
CA ILE A 53 -13.97 2.70 12.73
C ILE A 53 -14.07 3.68 13.90
N GLU A 54 -14.97 3.45 14.84
CA GLU A 54 -15.16 4.33 15.98
C GLU A 54 -13.95 4.29 16.95
N GLU A 55 -13.32 3.15 17.11
CA GLU A 55 -12.10 3.03 17.89
C GLU A 55 -10.95 3.81 17.24
N PHE A 56 -10.76 3.68 15.92
CA PHE A 56 -9.74 4.44 15.19
C PHE A 56 -10.02 5.94 15.21
N ARG A 57 -11.28 6.35 15.12
CA ARG A 57 -11.67 7.75 15.28
C ARG A 57 -11.13 8.33 16.58
N LYS A 58 -11.33 7.64 17.69
CA LYS A 58 -10.83 8.07 19.00
C LYS A 58 -9.31 8.14 19.06
N ARG A 59 -8.63 7.15 18.48
CA ARG A 59 -7.16 7.10 18.43
C ARG A 59 -6.58 8.27 17.62
N ILE A 60 -7.16 8.56 16.44
CA ILE A 60 -6.73 9.67 15.56
C ILE A 60 -6.90 11.01 16.26
N ILE A 61 -8.04 11.23 16.92
CA ILE A 61 -8.30 12.47 17.67
C ILE A 61 -7.33 12.62 18.84
N ALA A 62 -6.99 11.55 19.51
CA ALA A 62 -6.09 11.57 20.67
C ALA A 62 -4.63 11.84 20.29
N ASP A 63 -4.17 11.37 19.13
CA ASP A 63 -2.79 11.57 18.64
C ASP A 63 -2.76 11.74 17.12
N PRO A 64 -3.23 12.90 16.59
CA PRO A 64 -3.34 13.08 15.15
C PRO A 64 -1.99 13.07 14.42
N ARG A 65 -0.89 13.43 15.08
CA ARG A 65 0.44 13.42 14.45
C ARG A 65 0.92 12.01 14.08
N ASN A 66 0.36 10.99 14.67
CA ASN A 66 0.73 9.59 14.45
C ASN A 66 -0.04 8.92 13.32
N TYR A 67 -0.95 9.64 12.63
CA TYR A 67 -1.79 9.01 11.62
C TYR A 67 -1.77 9.74 10.30
N ILE A 68 -1.77 8.92 9.23
CA ILE A 68 -2.03 9.34 7.86
C ILE A 68 -3.18 8.52 7.29
N ALA A 69 -3.87 9.08 6.31
CA ALA A 69 -4.90 8.35 5.58
C ALA A 69 -4.69 8.44 4.07
N GLN A 70 -5.06 7.37 3.38
CA GLN A 70 -4.96 7.26 1.94
C GLN A 70 -6.23 6.59 1.40
N PRO A 71 -6.69 6.89 0.18
CA PRO A 71 -7.73 6.11 -0.47
C PRO A 71 -7.25 4.67 -0.66
N MET A 72 -8.19 3.72 -0.60
CA MET A 72 -7.86 2.32 -0.89
C MET A 72 -7.52 2.17 -2.37
N ILE A 73 -6.32 1.64 -2.64
CA ILE A 73 -5.86 1.36 -3.99
C ILE A 73 -6.06 -0.13 -4.29
N SER A 74 -6.61 -0.41 -5.45
CA SER A 74 -6.63 -1.76 -6.00
C SER A 74 -5.30 -2.06 -6.67
N LEU A 75 -4.56 -3.03 -6.12
CA LEU A 75 -3.33 -3.51 -6.74
C LEU A 75 -3.65 -4.22 -8.06
N SER A 76 -2.72 -4.13 -9.03
CA SER A 76 -2.80 -4.89 -10.27
C SER A 76 -2.89 -6.39 -10.01
N CYS A 77 -3.58 -7.12 -10.88
CA CYS A 77 -3.63 -8.57 -10.88
C CYS A 77 -2.74 -9.14 -11.98
N HIS A 78 -2.05 -10.24 -11.68
CA HIS A 78 -1.25 -10.98 -12.64
C HIS A 78 -1.49 -12.49 -12.50
N PRO A 79 -1.51 -13.26 -13.62
CA PRO A 79 -1.58 -14.71 -13.55
C PRO A 79 -0.46 -15.28 -12.68
N THR A 80 -0.82 -16.10 -11.71
CA THR A 80 0.11 -16.69 -10.76
C THR A 80 -0.23 -18.19 -10.66
N PHE A 81 0.79 -19.03 -10.74
CA PHE A 81 0.61 -20.48 -10.58
C PHE A 81 0.48 -20.80 -9.10
N VAL A 82 -0.68 -21.27 -8.69
CA VAL A 82 -1.03 -21.65 -7.32
C VAL A 82 -1.96 -22.85 -7.35
N ASP A 83 -1.78 -23.76 -6.42
CA ASP A 83 -2.64 -24.94 -6.24
C ASP A 83 -2.86 -25.78 -7.54
N GLY A 84 -1.82 -25.87 -8.37
CA GLY A 84 -1.84 -26.65 -9.61
C GLY A 84 -2.47 -25.95 -10.82
N GLY A 85 -2.79 -24.63 -10.74
CA GLY A 85 -3.38 -23.86 -11.82
C GLY A 85 -2.96 -22.40 -11.83
N PHE A 86 -3.35 -21.68 -12.88
CA PHE A 86 -3.14 -20.23 -12.97
C PHE A 86 -4.37 -19.49 -12.46
N GLU A 87 -4.16 -18.62 -11.47
CA GLU A 87 -5.18 -17.70 -10.97
C GLU A 87 -4.64 -16.27 -10.89
N GLY A 88 -5.54 -15.29 -11.01
CA GLY A 88 -5.20 -13.90 -10.79
C GLY A 88 -4.85 -13.65 -9.32
N ARG A 89 -3.70 -13.03 -9.07
CA ARG A 89 -3.27 -12.60 -7.75
C ARG A 89 -2.81 -11.14 -7.81
N HIS A 90 -3.09 -10.41 -6.75
CA HIS A 90 -2.61 -9.03 -6.62
C HIS A 90 -1.09 -9.00 -6.48
N ILE A 91 -0.48 -8.02 -7.15
CA ILE A 91 0.97 -7.81 -7.16
C ILE A 91 1.32 -6.35 -6.88
N ASP A 92 2.53 -6.12 -6.38
CA ASP A 92 3.20 -4.82 -6.42
C ASP A 92 4.63 -4.96 -6.93
N LEU A 93 5.16 -3.90 -7.54
CA LEU A 93 6.53 -3.82 -8.01
C LEU A 93 7.33 -2.86 -7.13
N ARG A 94 8.51 -3.29 -6.72
CA ARG A 94 9.50 -2.47 -6.01
C ARG A 94 10.78 -2.38 -6.85
N PRO A 95 10.98 -1.28 -7.59
CA PRO A 95 12.24 -1.03 -8.27
C PRO A 95 13.32 -0.65 -7.24
N PHE A 96 14.58 -0.93 -7.57
CA PHE A 96 15.74 -0.52 -6.78
C PHE A 96 16.41 0.67 -7.45
N ILE A 97 16.50 1.79 -6.74
CA ILE A 97 17.11 3.02 -7.21
C ILE A 97 18.29 3.35 -6.30
N LEU A 98 19.48 3.38 -6.86
CA LEU A 98 20.68 3.81 -6.18
C LEU A 98 20.86 5.31 -6.42
N TYR A 99 20.78 6.09 -5.36
CA TYR A 99 20.91 7.53 -5.41
C TYR A 99 22.24 7.96 -4.76
N GLY A 100 23.16 8.50 -5.58
CA GLY A 100 24.47 8.99 -5.14
C GLY A 100 24.91 10.11 -6.08
N GLU A 101 26.20 10.18 -6.42
CA GLU A 101 26.71 11.10 -7.46
C GLU A 101 26.00 10.87 -8.82
N LYS A 102 25.59 9.65 -9.08
CA LYS A 102 24.76 9.26 -10.21
C LYS A 102 23.54 8.52 -9.72
N ILE A 103 22.43 8.70 -10.42
CA ILE A 103 21.22 7.92 -10.19
C ILE A 103 21.29 6.69 -11.08
N VAL A 104 21.21 5.51 -10.48
CA VAL A 104 21.22 4.23 -11.20
C VAL A 104 19.97 3.45 -10.83
N ILE A 105 19.21 3.08 -11.84
CA ILE A 105 18.08 2.15 -11.69
C ILE A 105 18.62 0.76 -11.98
N VAL A 106 18.52 -0.14 -10.99
CA VAL A 106 18.91 -1.55 -11.18
C VAL A 106 17.96 -2.17 -12.20
N PRO A 107 18.43 -2.84 -13.26
CA PRO A 107 17.58 -3.49 -14.24
C PRO A 107 16.94 -4.74 -13.61
N GLY A 108 15.80 -4.56 -12.97
CA GLY A 108 15.07 -5.55 -12.21
C GLY A 108 14.29 -4.92 -11.06
N GLY A 109 13.74 -5.76 -10.21
CA GLY A 109 12.98 -5.32 -9.05
C GLY A 109 12.44 -6.49 -8.25
N LEU A 110 11.81 -6.20 -7.14
CA LEU A 110 11.04 -7.17 -6.38
C LEU A 110 9.56 -7.05 -6.75
N THR A 111 9.01 -8.03 -7.45
CA THR A 111 7.57 -8.18 -7.60
C THR A 111 7.03 -9.06 -6.47
N ARG A 112 6.24 -8.46 -5.58
CA ARG A 112 5.56 -9.22 -4.53
C ARG A 112 4.18 -9.66 -5.01
N VAL A 113 3.69 -10.78 -4.48
CA VAL A 113 2.41 -11.37 -4.86
C VAL A 113 1.61 -11.79 -3.64
N ALA A 114 0.31 -11.50 -3.62
CA ALA A 114 -0.62 -12.00 -2.61
C ALA A 114 -1.01 -13.43 -2.95
N LEU A 115 -0.46 -14.43 -2.25
CA LEU A 115 -0.74 -15.85 -2.56
C LEU A 115 -2.17 -16.25 -2.18
N ARG A 116 -2.75 -15.63 -1.14
CA ARG A 116 -4.14 -15.88 -0.74
C ARG A 116 -5.10 -15.23 -1.73
N LYS A 117 -6.06 -15.99 -2.22
CA LYS A 117 -7.12 -15.50 -3.14
C LYS A 117 -7.88 -14.32 -2.55
N GLY A 118 -8.00 -13.23 -3.33
CA GLY A 118 -8.71 -12.00 -2.93
C GLY A 118 -7.98 -11.14 -1.89
N SER A 119 -6.80 -11.54 -1.44
CA SER A 119 -5.98 -10.73 -0.54
C SER A 119 -5.33 -9.58 -1.29
N LEU A 120 -5.34 -8.39 -0.68
CA LEU A 120 -4.54 -7.22 -1.11
C LEU A 120 -3.18 -7.15 -0.39
N VAL A 121 -2.93 -8.08 0.55
CA VAL A 121 -1.70 -8.10 1.34
C VAL A 121 -0.66 -8.91 0.60
N VAL A 122 0.34 -8.23 0.06
CA VAL A 122 1.46 -8.81 -0.69
C VAL A 122 2.72 -9.01 0.17
N ASN A 123 2.66 -8.63 1.45
CA ASN A 123 3.81 -8.70 2.35
C ASN A 123 4.14 -10.17 2.69
N SER A 124 5.40 -10.56 2.54
CA SER A 124 5.88 -11.92 2.82
C SER A 124 5.64 -12.34 4.28
N SER A 125 5.74 -11.42 5.23
CA SER A 125 5.45 -11.71 6.66
C SER A 125 3.98 -12.06 6.93
N GLN A 126 3.09 -11.82 5.99
CA GLN A 126 1.66 -12.10 6.07
C GLN A 126 1.17 -13.09 5.00
N GLY A 127 2.08 -13.97 4.54
CA GLY A 127 1.75 -15.02 3.57
C GLY A 127 1.77 -14.56 2.11
N GLY A 128 2.46 -13.47 1.80
CA GLY A 128 2.79 -13.10 0.43
C GLY A 128 4.02 -13.84 -0.08
N GLY A 129 4.20 -13.86 -1.40
CA GLY A 129 5.35 -14.41 -2.09
C GLY A 129 6.00 -13.40 -3.02
N SER A 130 6.90 -13.88 -3.85
CA SER A 130 7.56 -13.08 -4.90
C SER A 130 7.42 -13.75 -6.27
N LYS A 131 7.53 -12.93 -7.30
CA LYS A 131 7.62 -13.35 -8.70
C LYS A 131 8.87 -12.73 -9.32
N ASP A 132 9.42 -13.40 -10.33
CA ASP A 132 10.51 -12.83 -11.12
C ASP A 132 10.04 -11.56 -11.84
N THR A 133 10.94 -10.58 -11.90
CA THR A 133 10.72 -9.32 -12.61
C THR A 133 11.65 -9.28 -13.80
N TRP A 134 11.08 -9.32 -15.01
CA TRP A 134 11.83 -9.23 -16.26
C TRP A 134 11.74 -7.82 -16.80
N VAL A 135 12.89 -7.24 -17.08
CA VAL A 135 13.00 -5.93 -17.73
C VAL A 135 13.27 -6.16 -19.20
N LEU A 136 12.33 -5.74 -20.04
CA LEU A 136 12.50 -5.81 -21.47
C LEU A 136 13.27 -4.58 -21.94
N TYR A 137 14.32 -4.80 -22.70
CA TYR A 137 14.99 -3.73 -23.46
C TYR A 137 14.23 -3.58 -24.78
N GLY A 138 13.85 -2.35 -25.11
CA GLY A 138 13.32 -2.06 -26.43
C GLY A 138 14.42 -2.25 -27.49
N ASP A 139 14.04 -2.71 -28.66
CA ASP A 139 14.91 -2.64 -29.83
C ASP A 139 15.19 -1.15 -30.11
N GLU A 140 16.48 -0.75 -30.12
CA GLU A 140 16.91 0.58 -30.53
C GLU A 140 16.66 0.81 -32.02
#